data_cf5c959190b0532ebc5f19da9d2bf39e
#
_entry.id   cf5c959190b0532ebc5f19da9d2bf39e
#
_cell.length_a   1.000
_cell.length_b   1.000
_cell.length_c   1.000
_cell.angle_alpha   90.00
_cell.angle_beta   90.00
_cell.angle_gamma   90.00
#
_symmetry.space_group_name_H-M   'P 1'
#
loop_
_entity.id
_entity.type
_entity.pdbx_description
1 polymer ?
#
loop_
_entity_poly.entity_id
_entity_poly.type
_entity_poly.pdbx_seq_one_letter_code
_entity_poly.pdbx_strand_id
1 'polypeptide(L)'
;MRNLNLKLLFALCALLLFSAFTTGKKDVITIFMIGDSTMANKSLKNGNLERGWGQMLPDFLTDDVRVDNHAMNGRSSLSFINEGRWDTVLSKLKSGDYVFIQFGHNDEKPAEKLHTVPGSTFDENLRRFVRETRAKGAHPVLFNSIVRRNFPPEGATENKGSYEVEGNTLVDTHGEYLESPRRVAKEMNVPFVDMNKLTHDLVVGMGVEKSRSLFMWVPAGKYDFCPKGKIDNTHLNIYGGKVVAGIAMEAVAKVVPELAPYVRHHNPEVYVADYKDDKQCAVSYTFDDGLEEHYTLVYPEMEKVGFKGTFWIWGKGIENEAAQQGKPRMTWAQMKEMSDKGHEISSHSWSHTNLKRLSLEEVKTEVEKNDSIILARIGKRPLTFCYPFNAYNEDILQISSKGRVGTRTKQYGIGGDKSKSTVESLDKWVKELTIAGEWGVAMIHGIATGYDAFSSPEILWEHFKRVKALEDNIWVGTYCEVAAYVKERKNIQLDITKKKSSFKITPRLALDDKLFSEPLTMVVSKNGKSEIKVNQGKQELAVKDAGDRFIFSFDPYGGAIKVSF
;
A
#
# COMPACT_ATOMS: atom_id res chain seq x y z
N MET A 1 -54.92 34.46 8.16
CA MET A 1 -54.78 32.99 8.09
C MET A 1 -53.94 32.49 6.90
N ARG A 2 -53.78 33.21 5.79
CA ARG A 2 -53.00 32.77 4.60
C ARG A 2 -51.46 32.80 4.77
N ASN A 3 -50.92 33.66 5.64
CA ASN A 3 -49.47 33.82 5.85
C ASN A 3 -48.88 32.87 6.91
N LEU A 4 -49.73 32.18 7.70
CA LEU A 4 -49.26 31.23 8.72
C LEU A 4 -48.96 29.87 8.10
N ASN A 5 -49.72 29.46 7.08
CA ASN A 5 -49.51 28.18 6.38
C ASN A 5 -48.27 28.15 5.49
N LEU A 6 -47.84 29.30 4.95
CA LEU A 6 -46.64 29.39 4.11
C LEU A 6 -45.37 29.31 4.94
N LYS A 7 -45.33 29.87 6.15
CA LYS A 7 -44.21 29.73 7.08
C LYS A 7 -44.07 28.33 7.67
N LEU A 8 -45.19 27.65 7.91
CA LEU A 8 -45.18 26.23 8.34
C LEU A 8 -44.70 25.30 7.21
N LEU A 9 -45.06 25.59 5.95
CA LEU A 9 -44.62 24.80 4.80
C LEU A 9 -43.10 24.98 4.56
N PHE A 10 -42.58 26.21 4.70
CA PHE A 10 -41.12 26.48 4.61
C PHE A 10 -40.32 25.86 5.77
N ALA A 11 -40.88 25.86 6.99
CA ALA A 11 -40.26 25.19 8.14
C ALA A 11 -40.24 23.66 7.98
N LEU A 12 -41.32 23.05 7.42
CA LEU A 12 -41.37 21.63 7.13
C LEU A 12 -40.44 21.21 6.00
N CYS A 13 -40.31 22.01 4.93
CA CYS A 13 -39.32 21.78 3.86
C CYS A 13 -37.90 21.96 4.33
N ALA A 14 -37.60 22.93 5.22
CA ALA A 14 -36.29 23.09 5.82
C ALA A 14 -35.92 21.91 6.77
N LEU A 15 -36.89 21.37 7.52
CA LEU A 15 -36.71 20.18 8.35
C LEU A 15 -36.52 18.91 7.51
N LEU A 16 -37.18 18.78 6.35
CA LEU A 16 -36.99 17.66 5.42
C LEU A 16 -35.65 17.74 4.66
N LEU A 17 -35.09 18.94 4.45
CA LEU A 17 -33.74 19.13 3.87
C LEU A 17 -32.64 18.89 4.89
N PHE A 18 -32.89 19.04 6.20
CA PHE A 18 -31.91 18.73 7.25
C PHE A 18 -31.88 17.26 7.68
N SER A 19 -32.90 16.46 7.35
CA SER A 19 -32.92 15.02 7.68
C SER A 19 -32.24 14.14 6.64
N ALA A 20 -31.65 14.69 5.56
CA ALA A 20 -30.92 13.93 4.53
C ALA A 20 -29.41 13.89 4.76
N PHE A 21 -28.88 14.51 5.81
CA PHE A 21 -27.50 14.28 6.27
C PHE A 21 -27.48 13.22 7.37
N THR A 22 -28.04 12.04 7.12
CA THR A 22 -27.52 10.85 7.75
C THR A 22 -26.12 10.68 7.18
N THR A 23 -25.11 10.84 8.01
CA THR A 23 -23.76 10.33 7.75
C THR A 23 -23.85 8.81 7.69
N GLY A 24 -24.48 8.30 6.64
CA GLY A 24 -24.41 6.91 6.26
C GLY A 24 -22.92 6.64 6.02
N LYS A 25 -22.37 5.64 6.71
CA LYS A 25 -21.05 5.09 6.44
C LYS A 25 -20.94 4.94 4.92
N LYS A 26 -20.07 5.71 4.29
CA LYS A 26 -19.80 5.56 2.85
C LYS A 26 -19.24 4.17 2.70
N ASP A 27 -19.99 3.26 2.08
CA ASP A 27 -19.52 1.90 1.87
C ASP A 27 -18.21 1.99 1.07
N VAL A 28 -17.18 1.33 1.57
CA VAL A 28 -15.86 1.28 0.91
C VAL A 28 -16.04 0.52 -0.41
N ILE A 29 -15.77 1.18 -1.52
CA ILE A 29 -15.78 0.56 -2.85
C ILE A 29 -14.70 -0.52 -2.89
N THR A 30 -15.05 -1.74 -3.32
CA THR A 30 -14.05 -2.78 -3.55
C THR A 30 -13.87 -3.00 -5.04
N ILE A 31 -12.62 -2.96 -5.51
CA ILE A 31 -12.21 -3.39 -6.84
C ILE A 31 -11.71 -4.84 -6.72
N PHE A 32 -12.50 -5.78 -7.21
CA PHE A 32 -12.07 -7.15 -7.40
C PHE A 32 -11.32 -7.28 -8.71
N MET A 33 -10.17 -7.94 -8.69
CA MET A 33 -9.37 -8.15 -9.90
C MET A 33 -9.30 -9.63 -10.23
N ILE A 34 -9.66 -10.00 -11.46
CA ILE A 34 -9.56 -11.37 -11.99
C ILE A 34 -8.70 -11.38 -13.25
N GLY A 35 -7.79 -12.32 -13.32
CA GLY A 35 -6.82 -12.37 -14.42
C GLY A 35 -5.72 -13.39 -14.22
N ASP A 36 -4.69 -13.23 -15.01
CA ASP A 36 -3.52 -14.11 -15.08
C ASP A 36 -2.30 -13.60 -14.28
N SER A 37 -1.10 -14.14 -14.62
CA SER A 37 0.15 -13.83 -13.93
C SER A 37 0.60 -12.37 -14.06
N THR A 38 0.19 -11.66 -15.10
CA THR A 38 0.61 -10.27 -15.33
C THR A 38 -0.11 -9.29 -14.39
N MET A 39 -1.27 -9.70 -13.86
CA MET A 39 -2.07 -8.96 -12.89
C MET A 39 -1.90 -9.48 -11.45
N ALA A 40 -1.51 -10.74 -11.26
CA ALA A 40 -1.55 -11.46 -9.99
C ALA A 40 -0.58 -10.94 -8.92
N ASN A 41 -0.95 -11.13 -7.66
CA ASN A 41 -0.05 -10.94 -6.54
C ASN A 41 1.10 -11.97 -6.57
N LYS A 42 2.32 -11.49 -6.36
CA LYS A 42 3.53 -12.33 -6.28
C LYS A 42 4.01 -12.43 -4.84
N SER A 43 4.63 -13.56 -4.51
CA SER A 43 5.31 -13.72 -3.23
C SER A 43 6.48 -12.73 -3.12
N LEU A 44 6.63 -12.10 -1.95
CA LEU A 44 7.74 -11.19 -1.66
C LEU A 44 8.95 -11.91 -1.07
N LYS A 45 8.82 -13.22 -0.80
CA LYS A 45 9.87 -14.03 -0.17
C LYS A 45 11.17 -14.01 -0.98
N ASN A 46 12.29 -14.01 -0.25
CA ASN A 46 13.64 -14.03 -0.80
C ASN A 46 13.97 -12.83 -1.72
N GLY A 47 13.29 -11.70 -1.55
CA GLY A 47 13.52 -10.50 -2.36
C GLY A 47 13.07 -10.65 -3.82
N ASN A 48 12.02 -11.44 -4.08
CA ASN A 48 11.46 -11.61 -5.41
C ASN A 48 11.03 -10.26 -6.01
N LEU A 49 11.57 -9.91 -7.17
CA LEU A 49 11.29 -8.65 -7.87
C LEU A 49 10.02 -8.68 -8.72
N GLU A 50 9.49 -9.86 -9.04
CA GLU A 50 8.33 -9.99 -9.94
C GLU A 50 7.07 -9.42 -9.28
N ARG A 51 6.33 -8.58 -10.02
CA ARG A 51 5.04 -8.01 -9.60
C ARG A 51 4.03 -8.09 -10.73
N GLY A 52 2.79 -8.47 -10.42
CA GLY A 52 1.68 -8.16 -11.30
C GLY A 52 1.25 -6.71 -11.14
N TRP A 53 0.78 -6.06 -12.20
CA TRP A 53 0.34 -4.67 -12.11
C TRP A 53 -0.84 -4.48 -11.14
N GLY A 54 -1.69 -5.51 -10.99
CA GLY A 54 -2.78 -5.49 -10.00
C GLY A 54 -2.31 -5.48 -8.55
N GLN A 55 -1.14 -6.04 -8.27
CA GLN A 55 -0.52 -5.98 -6.95
C GLN A 55 -0.11 -4.55 -6.57
N MET A 56 0.25 -3.75 -7.57
CA MET A 56 0.70 -2.37 -7.38
C MET A 56 -0.44 -1.34 -7.45
N LEU A 57 -1.66 -1.79 -7.82
CA LEU A 57 -2.82 -0.91 -8.00
C LEU A 57 -3.20 -0.08 -6.75
N PRO A 58 -3.12 -0.63 -5.52
CA PRO A 58 -3.42 0.13 -4.30
C PRO A 58 -2.59 1.42 -4.13
N ASP A 59 -1.42 1.52 -4.75
CA ASP A 59 -0.57 2.72 -4.69
C ASP A 59 -1.13 3.90 -5.50
N PHE A 60 -2.06 3.61 -6.41
CA PHE A 60 -2.70 4.60 -7.31
C PHE A 60 -4.15 4.89 -6.93
N LEU A 61 -4.57 4.49 -5.74
CA LEU A 61 -5.92 4.71 -5.22
C LEU A 61 -5.85 5.36 -3.83
N THR A 62 -6.88 6.16 -3.51
CA THR A 62 -7.11 6.63 -2.14
C THR A 62 -7.61 5.47 -1.26
N ASP A 63 -7.57 5.65 0.06
CA ASP A 63 -8.02 4.62 1.02
C ASP A 63 -9.55 4.39 1.02
N ASP A 64 -10.31 5.21 0.28
CA ASP A 64 -11.75 5.01 0.08
C ASP A 64 -12.06 3.82 -0.85
N VAL A 65 -11.04 3.27 -1.53
CA VAL A 65 -11.16 2.13 -2.43
C VAL A 65 -10.23 1.00 -1.97
N ARG A 66 -10.81 -0.17 -1.79
CA ARG A 66 -10.09 -1.41 -1.49
C ARG A 66 -9.84 -2.21 -2.77
N VAL A 67 -8.69 -2.85 -2.89
CA VAL A 67 -8.39 -3.81 -3.96
C VAL A 67 -8.36 -5.23 -3.39
N ASP A 68 -9.19 -6.13 -3.93
CA ASP A 68 -9.17 -7.57 -3.65
C ASP A 68 -8.74 -8.31 -4.92
N ASN A 69 -7.42 -8.58 -5.03
CA ASN A 69 -6.82 -9.15 -6.22
C ASN A 69 -6.84 -10.68 -6.19
N HIS A 70 -7.73 -11.28 -6.97
CA HIS A 70 -7.91 -12.72 -7.17
C HIS A 70 -7.19 -13.27 -8.42
N ALA A 71 -6.52 -12.40 -9.21
CA ALA A 71 -5.74 -12.86 -10.35
C ALA A 71 -4.69 -13.90 -9.94
N MET A 72 -4.46 -14.92 -10.79
CA MET A 72 -3.64 -16.07 -10.44
C MET A 72 -2.69 -16.47 -11.57
N ASN A 73 -1.44 -16.76 -11.20
CA ASN A 73 -0.42 -17.21 -12.14
C ASN A 73 -0.88 -18.41 -12.98
N GLY A 74 -0.68 -18.33 -14.29
CA GLY A 74 -0.91 -19.44 -15.21
C GLY A 74 -2.40 -19.76 -15.49
N ARG A 75 -3.34 -18.89 -15.10
CA ARG A 75 -4.78 -19.12 -15.35
C ARG A 75 -5.23 -18.40 -16.61
N SER A 76 -5.99 -19.15 -17.43
CA SER A 76 -6.84 -18.62 -18.48
C SER A 76 -8.23 -18.31 -17.94
N SER A 77 -9.09 -17.66 -18.73
CA SER A 77 -10.49 -17.46 -18.38
C SER A 77 -11.21 -18.78 -18.10
N LEU A 78 -10.93 -19.81 -18.90
CA LEU A 78 -11.48 -21.16 -18.73
C LEU A 78 -11.05 -21.81 -17.42
N SER A 79 -9.74 -21.87 -17.15
CA SER A 79 -9.24 -22.51 -15.92
C SER A 79 -9.65 -21.74 -14.67
N PHE A 80 -9.76 -20.42 -14.74
CA PHE A 80 -10.24 -19.58 -13.62
C PHE A 80 -11.68 -19.93 -13.23
N ILE A 81 -12.54 -20.19 -14.23
CA ILE A 81 -13.91 -20.65 -14.02
C ILE A 81 -13.91 -22.08 -13.46
N ASN A 82 -13.22 -23.02 -14.12
CA ASN A 82 -13.28 -24.44 -13.79
C ASN A 82 -12.68 -24.78 -12.42
N GLU A 83 -11.77 -23.96 -11.91
CA GLU A 83 -11.20 -24.09 -10.56
C GLU A 83 -12.09 -23.47 -9.45
N GLY A 84 -13.29 -22.95 -9.75
CA GLY A 84 -14.18 -22.31 -8.80
C GLY A 84 -13.67 -20.96 -8.26
N ARG A 85 -12.65 -20.38 -8.90
CA ARG A 85 -12.09 -19.08 -8.48
C ARG A 85 -13.05 -17.94 -8.72
N TRP A 86 -13.78 -18.00 -9.82
CA TRP A 86 -14.82 -17.04 -10.12
C TRP A 86 -15.97 -17.09 -9.10
N ASP A 87 -16.40 -18.28 -8.69
CA ASP A 87 -17.44 -18.45 -7.66
C ASP A 87 -17.01 -17.85 -6.31
N THR A 88 -15.72 -17.95 -5.99
CA THR A 88 -15.14 -17.29 -4.80
C THR A 88 -15.29 -15.77 -4.86
N VAL A 89 -15.05 -15.15 -6.02
CA VAL A 89 -15.25 -13.70 -6.22
C VAL A 89 -16.72 -13.35 -6.11
N LEU A 90 -17.61 -14.08 -6.82
CA LEU A 90 -19.05 -13.87 -6.80
C LEU A 90 -19.67 -13.93 -5.40
N SER A 91 -19.12 -14.78 -4.53
CA SER A 91 -19.59 -14.90 -3.15
C SER A 91 -19.29 -13.66 -2.29
N LYS A 92 -18.31 -12.86 -2.67
CA LYS A 92 -17.87 -11.66 -1.96
C LYS A 92 -18.45 -10.36 -2.52
N LEU A 93 -18.85 -10.36 -3.81
CA LEU A 93 -19.33 -9.17 -4.51
C LEU A 93 -20.57 -8.57 -3.88
N LYS A 94 -20.55 -7.26 -3.75
CA LYS A 94 -21.67 -6.43 -3.28
C LYS A 94 -22.07 -5.41 -4.35
N SER A 95 -23.26 -4.90 -4.25
CA SER A 95 -23.71 -3.80 -5.11
C SER A 95 -22.80 -2.58 -4.96
N GLY A 96 -22.40 -1.99 -6.09
CA GLY A 96 -21.47 -0.85 -6.13
C GLY A 96 -19.98 -1.22 -6.20
N ASP A 97 -19.62 -2.50 -6.03
CA ASP A 97 -18.25 -2.96 -6.25
C ASP A 97 -17.88 -2.97 -7.74
N TYR A 98 -16.58 -3.05 -8.05
CA TYR A 98 -16.07 -3.16 -9.41
C TYR A 98 -15.38 -4.51 -9.62
N VAL A 99 -15.42 -5.02 -10.86
CA VAL A 99 -14.63 -6.19 -11.26
C VAL A 99 -13.77 -5.82 -12.47
N PHE A 100 -12.45 -5.82 -12.30
CA PHE A 100 -11.46 -5.64 -13.37
C PHE A 100 -11.09 -7.00 -13.93
N ILE A 101 -11.31 -7.21 -15.23
CA ILE A 101 -11.24 -8.51 -15.89
C ILE A 101 -10.17 -8.46 -16.98
N GLN A 102 -9.04 -9.18 -16.81
CA GLN A 102 -7.96 -9.29 -17.78
C GLN A 102 -7.52 -10.74 -17.96
N PHE A 103 -7.76 -11.31 -19.13
CA PHE A 103 -7.28 -12.63 -19.56
C PHE A 103 -6.73 -12.57 -20.98
N GLY A 104 -6.08 -13.64 -21.45
CA GLY A 104 -5.53 -13.79 -22.79
C GLY A 104 -4.22 -14.55 -22.80
N HIS A 105 -3.20 -14.15 -22.02
CA HIS A 105 -1.86 -14.76 -21.99
C HIS A 105 -1.83 -16.29 -21.85
N ASN A 106 -2.82 -16.88 -21.19
CA ASN A 106 -2.91 -18.32 -21.03
C ASN A 106 -4.04 -18.94 -21.85
N ASP A 107 -5.01 -18.17 -22.27
CA ASP A 107 -6.12 -18.59 -23.15
C ASP A 107 -5.60 -18.99 -24.54
N GLU A 108 -4.54 -18.35 -25.02
CA GLU A 108 -3.86 -18.68 -26.28
C GLU A 108 -3.02 -19.98 -26.24
N LYS A 109 -2.71 -20.51 -25.05
CA LYS A 109 -1.90 -21.73 -24.92
C LYS A 109 -2.67 -22.97 -25.41
N PRO A 110 -2.01 -23.90 -26.13
CA PRO A 110 -2.69 -25.04 -26.73
C PRO A 110 -3.16 -26.13 -25.73
N ALA A 111 -2.79 -26.00 -24.44
CA ALA A 111 -3.18 -26.97 -23.41
C ALA A 111 -4.69 -26.91 -23.20
N GLU A 112 -5.40 -28.03 -23.36
CA GLU A 112 -6.85 -28.19 -23.30
C GLU A 112 -7.50 -27.50 -22.08
N LYS A 113 -6.88 -27.63 -20.90
CA LYS A 113 -7.36 -27.01 -19.66
C LYS A 113 -7.26 -25.47 -19.62
N LEU A 114 -6.54 -24.89 -20.58
CA LEU A 114 -6.30 -23.44 -20.65
C LEU A 114 -6.90 -22.80 -21.91
N HIS A 115 -6.85 -23.55 -23.02
CA HIS A 115 -7.15 -23.03 -24.34
C HIS A 115 -8.61 -22.58 -24.48
N THR A 116 -8.78 -21.40 -25.05
CA THR A 116 -10.07 -20.86 -25.48
C THR A 116 -9.93 -20.31 -26.91
N VAL A 117 -11.04 -20.12 -27.60
CA VAL A 117 -11.07 -19.66 -28.99
C VAL A 117 -11.62 -18.24 -29.05
N PRO A 118 -10.86 -17.23 -29.57
CA PRO A 118 -11.37 -15.88 -29.82
C PRO A 118 -12.61 -15.90 -30.73
N GLY A 119 -13.57 -15.04 -30.44
CA GLY A 119 -14.86 -15.01 -31.15
C GLY A 119 -15.83 -16.12 -30.76
N SER A 120 -15.42 -17.06 -29.91
CA SER A 120 -16.22 -18.19 -29.45
C SER A 120 -16.10 -18.35 -27.93
N THR A 121 -15.38 -19.38 -27.44
CA THR A 121 -15.32 -19.75 -26.02
C THR A 121 -14.64 -18.70 -25.15
N PHE A 122 -13.66 -17.95 -25.66
CA PHE A 122 -13.05 -16.84 -24.92
C PHE A 122 -14.06 -15.71 -24.73
N ASP A 123 -14.75 -15.30 -25.78
CA ASP A 123 -15.77 -14.25 -25.71
C ASP A 123 -16.91 -14.64 -24.76
N GLU A 124 -17.33 -15.92 -24.77
CA GLU A 124 -18.41 -16.38 -23.90
C GLU A 124 -18.01 -16.37 -22.42
N ASN A 125 -16.76 -16.71 -22.09
CA ASN A 125 -16.24 -16.58 -20.73
C ASN A 125 -16.25 -15.11 -20.28
N LEU A 126 -15.84 -14.17 -21.15
CA LEU A 126 -15.89 -12.73 -20.85
C LEU A 126 -17.32 -12.25 -20.66
N ARG A 127 -18.28 -12.66 -21.53
CA ARG A 127 -19.71 -12.35 -21.36
C ARG A 127 -20.26 -12.90 -20.05
N ARG A 128 -19.86 -14.10 -19.66
CA ARG A 128 -20.25 -14.69 -18.38
C ARG A 128 -19.80 -13.84 -17.22
N PHE A 129 -18.53 -13.44 -17.17
CA PHE A 129 -18.00 -12.55 -16.11
C PHE A 129 -18.80 -11.23 -16.03
N VAL A 130 -19.09 -10.64 -17.18
CA VAL A 130 -19.89 -9.39 -17.25
C VAL A 130 -21.30 -9.59 -16.72
N ARG A 131 -22.03 -10.61 -17.20
CA ARG A 131 -23.42 -10.87 -16.79
C ARG A 131 -23.54 -11.14 -15.30
N GLU A 132 -22.67 -12.02 -14.78
CA GLU A 132 -22.72 -12.44 -13.39
C GLU A 132 -22.26 -11.32 -12.43
N THR A 133 -21.31 -10.46 -12.85
CA THR A 133 -20.96 -9.24 -12.12
C THR A 133 -22.16 -8.30 -12.00
N ARG A 134 -22.84 -8.02 -13.11
CA ARG A 134 -24.03 -7.15 -13.12
C ARG A 134 -25.18 -7.74 -12.32
N ALA A 135 -25.35 -9.04 -12.30
CA ALA A 135 -26.37 -9.72 -11.51
C ALA A 135 -26.17 -9.51 -10.00
N LYS A 136 -24.96 -9.18 -9.55
CA LYS A 136 -24.64 -8.79 -8.17
C LYS A 136 -24.79 -7.28 -7.90
N GLY A 137 -25.20 -6.49 -8.91
CA GLY A 137 -25.25 -5.03 -8.81
C GLY A 137 -23.87 -4.38 -8.85
N ALA A 138 -22.83 -5.12 -9.25
CA ALA A 138 -21.46 -4.64 -9.40
C ALA A 138 -21.14 -4.22 -10.83
N HIS A 139 -20.02 -3.51 -11.03
CA HIS A 139 -19.63 -2.86 -12.28
C HIS A 139 -18.46 -3.58 -12.93
N PRO A 140 -18.61 -4.27 -14.08
CA PRO A 140 -17.50 -4.88 -14.78
C PRO A 140 -16.71 -3.85 -15.60
N VAL A 141 -15.38 -4.02 -15.67
CA VAL A 141 -14.47 -3.28 -16.55
C VAL A 141 -13.58 -4.30 -17.26
N LEU A 142 -13.57 -4.28 -18.57
CA LEU A 142 -12.78 -5.20 -19.39
C LEU A 142 -11.44 -4.60 -19.79
N PHE A 143 -10.40 -5.44 -19.76
CA PHE A 143 -9.05 -5.13 -20.18
C PHE A 143 -8.57 -6.21 -21.16
N ASN A 144 -7.80 -5.84 -22.19
CA ASN A 144 -7.02 -6.83 -22.93
C ASN A 144 -5.63 -7.04 -22.26
N SER A 145 -4.88 -8.03 -22.76
CA SER A 145 -3.56 -8.38 -22.24
C SER A 145 -2.55 -7.26 -22.41
N ILE A 146 -1.66 -7.05 -21.43
CA ILE A 146 -0.49 -6.19 -21.62
C ILE A 146 0.44 -6.76 -22.70
N VAL A 147 1.23 -5.91 -23.33
CA VAL A 147 2.19 -6.33 -24.35
C VAL A 147 3.27 -7.26 -23.78
N ARG A 148 3.71 -8.25 -24.55
CA ARG A 148 5.02 -8.88 -24.34
C ARG A 148 6.10 -8.06 -25.02
N ARG A 149 7.24 -7.90 -24.36
CA ARG A 149 8.40 -7.20 -24.92
C ARG A 149 9.09 -8.10 -25.97
N ASN A 150 8.47 -8.22 -27.12
CA ASN A 150 8.89 -9.12 -28.19
C ASN A 150 9.49 -8.31 -29.36
N PHE A 151 10.82 -8.24 -29.41
CA PHE A 151 11.60 -7.59 -30.47
C PHE A 151 12.35 -8.64 -31.29
N PRO A 152 11.68 -9.35 -32.22
CA PRO A 152 12.33 -10.35 -33.06
C PRO A 152 13.40 -9.70 -33.93
N PRO A 153 14.54 -10.38 -34.20
CA PRO A 153 15.50 -9.93 -35.20
C PRO A 153 14.87 -9.88 -36.57
N GLU A 154 15.44 -9.05 -37.45
CA GLU A 154 14.97 -8.94 -38.83
C GLU A 154 15.02 -10.31 -39.52
N GLY A 155 13.92 -10.70 -40.18
CA GLY A 155 13.79 -11.99 -40.86
C GLY A 155 13.48 -13.19 -39.93
N ALA A 156 13.20 -12.99 -38.66
CA ALA A 156 12.76 -14.08 -37.77
C ALA A 156 11.44 -14.68 -38.26
N THR A 157 11.42 -16.00 -38.40
CA THR A 157 10.23 -16.77 -38.84
C THR A 157 9.43 -17.34 -37.67
N GLU A 158 10.01 -17.35 -36.48
CA GLU A 158 9.39 -17.88 -35.26
C GLU A 158 9.29 -16.81 -34.19
N ASN A 159 8.18 -16.81 -33.45
CA ASN A 159 8.00 -15.96 -32.29
C ASN A 159 8.44 -16.71 -31.03
N LYS A 160 9.68 -16.50 -30.57
CA LYS A 160 10.27 -17.18 -29.41
C LYS A 160 10.05 -16.45 -28.09
N GLY A 161 9.43 -15.26 -28.11
CA GLY A 161 9.21 -14.45 -26.91
C GLY A 161 10.47 -13.82 -26.28
N SER A 162 11.66 -14.33 -26.59
CA SER A 162 12.97 -13.74 -26.26
C SER A 162 14.02 -14.16 -27.29
N TYR A 163 14.96 -13.26 -27.57
CA TYR A 163 16.01 -13.45 -28.56
C TYR A 163 17.35 -13.01 -27.99
N GLU A 164 18.44 -13.70 -28.36
CA GLU A 164 19.81 -13.30 -27.99
C GLU A 164 20.20 -11.97 -28.67
N VAL A 165 19.79 -11.83 -29.94
CA VAL A 165 19.91 -10.60 -30.70
C VAL A 165 18.50 -10.07 -30.95
N GLU A 166 18.21 -8.87 -30.44
CA GLU A 166 16.90 -8.24 -30.58
C GLU A 166 16.86 -7.32 -31.80
N GLY A 167 15.72 -7.29 -32.47
CA GLY A 167 15.40 -6.31 -33.51
C GLY A 167 14.91 -4.98 -32.93
N ASN A 168 14.48 -4.09 -33.81
CA ASN A 168 14.01 -2.75 -33.42
C ASN A 168 12.48 -2.58 -33.44
N THR A 169 11.76 -3.57 -33.96
CA THR A 169 10.30 -3.52 -34.10
C THR A 169 9.63 -4.41 -33.06
N LEU A 170 8.76 -3.83 -32.24
CA LEU A 170 7.94 -4.58 -31.30
C LEU A 170 6.81 -5.28 -32.07
N VAL A 171 6.70 -6.59 -31.92
CA VAL A 171 5.70 -7.41 -32.63
C VAL A 171 4.71 -7.99 -31.63
N ASP A 172 3.42 -7.79 -31.86
CA ASP A 172 2.36 -8.38 -31.05
C ASP A 172 2.40 -9.91 -31.10
N THR A 173 2.05 -10.53 -29.98
CA THR A 173 2.05 -11.99 -29.82
C THR A 173 0.70 -12.58 -29.45
N HIS A 174 -0.34 -11.73 -29.29
CA HIS A 174 -1.65 -12.16 -28.78
C HIS A 174 -2.71 -12.29 -29.89
N GLY A 175 -2.50 -11.64 -31.04
CA GLY A 175 -3.42 -11.71 -32.19
C GLY A 175 -4.87 -11.43 -31.76
N GLU A 176 -5.80 -12.28 -32.21
CA GLU A 176 -7.25 -12.13 -32.02
C GLU A 176 -7.69 -12.13 -30.53
N TYR A 177 -6.84 -12.58 -29.59
CA TYR A 177 -7.15 -12.50 -28.16
C TYR A 177 -7.20 -11.06 -27.64
N LEU A 178 -6.62 -10.09 -28.34
CA LEU A 178 -6.75 -8.67 -28.00
C LEU A 178 -8.10 -8.10 -28.41
N GLU A 179 -8.70 -8.64 -29.48
CA GLU A 179 -9.97 -8.14 -30.03
C GLU A 179 -11.18 -8.65 -29.27
N SER A 180 -11.12 -9.83 -28.65
CA SER A 180 -12.23 -10.42 -27.90
C SER A 180 -12.72 -9.53 -26.75
N PRO A 181 -11.89 -9.01 -25.84
CA PRO A 181 -12.36 -8.09 -24.79
C PRO A 181 -12.95 -6.79 -25.35
N ARG A 182 -12.37 -6.24 -26.42
CA ARG A 182 -12.87 -5.03 -27.09
C ARG A 182 -14.25 -5.28 -27.72
N ARG A 183 -14.43 -6.40 -28.41
CA ARG A 183 -15.69 -6.81 -29.02
C ARG A 183 -16.78 -7.02 -27.97
N VAL A 184 -16.52 -7.78 -26.92
CA VAL A 184 -17.46 -8.06 -25.83
C VAL A 184 -17.80 -6.77 -25.08
N ALA A 185 -16.84 -5.89 -24.85
CA ALA A 185 -17.08 -4.60 -24.22
C ALA A 185 -18.05 -3.73 -25.01
N LYS A 186 -17.86 -3.66 -26.34
CA LYS A 186 -18.75 -2.93 -27.24
C LYS A 186 -20.15 -3.57 -27.30
N GLU A 187 -20.22 -4.89 -27.43
CA GLU A 187 -21.48 -5.65 -27.50
C GLU A 187 -22.31 -5.47 -26.24
N MET A 188 -21.69 -5.55 -25.07
CA MET A 188 -22.37 -5.52 -23.79
C MET A 188 -22.40 -4.12 -23.15
N ASN A 189 -21.91 -3.09 -23.83
CA ASN A 189 -21.79 -1.73 -23.31
C ASN A 189 -21.09 -1.70 -21.94
N VAL A 190 -19.83 -2.19 -21.89
CA VAL A 190 -18.97 -2.26 -20.70
C VAL A 190 -17.78 -1.34 -20.90
N PRO A 191 -17.33 -0.59 -19.89
CA PRO A 191 -16.07 0.15 -19.96
C PRO A 191 -14.91 -0.77 -20.37
N PHE A 192 -14.05 -0.29 -21.29
CA PHE A 192 -12.91 -1.03 -21.79
C PHE A 192 -11.63 -0.20 -21.72
N VAL A 193 -10.56 -0.83 -21.23
CA VAL A 193 -9.21 -0.26 -21.20
C VAL A 193 -8.30 -1.09 -22.11
N ASP A 194 -7.76 -0.46 -23.14
CA ASP A 194 -6.83 -1.09 -24.08
C ASP A 194 -5.41 -1.14 -23.50
N MET A 195 -5.19 -2.10 -22.60
CA MET A 195 -3.90 -2.27 -21.91
C MET A 195 -2.78 -2.66 -22.88
N ASN A 196 -3.11 -3.41 -23.94
CA ASN A 196 -2.11 -3.75 -24.94
C ASN A 196 -1.56 -2.49 -25.60
N LYS A 197 -2.45 -1.63 -26.12
CA LYS A 197 -2.04 -0.37 -26.74
C LYS A 197 -1.23 0.51 -25.78
N LEU A 198 -1.68 0.68 -24.56
CA LEU A 198 -1.01 1.51 -23.56
C LEU A 198 0.40 1.01 -23.23
N THR A 199 0.55 -0.30 -23.06
CA THR A 199 1.85 -0.91 -22.74
C THR A 199 2.74 -1.06 -23.98
N HIS A 200 2.17 -1.25 -25.17
CA HIS A 200 2.88 -1.18 -26.44
C HIS A 200 3.51 0.20 -26.64
N ASP A 201 2.70 1.27 -26.52
CA ASP A 201 3.17 2.65 -26.69
C ASP A 201 4.29 2.99 -25.66
N LEU A 202 4.16 2.51 -24.42
CA LEU A 202 5.19 2.65 -23.40
C LEU A 202 6.49 1.96 -23.80
N VAL A 203 6.44 0.69 -24.22
CA VAL A 203 7.62 -0.11 -24.57
C VAL A 203 8.31 0.46 -25.82
N VAL A 204 7.55 0.84 -26.85
CA VAL A 204 8.08 1.49 -28.07
C VAL A 204 8.69 2.85 -27.74
N GLY A 205 8.03 3.66 -26.91
CA GLY A 205 8.56 4.97 -26.49
C GLY A 205 9.86 4.89 -25.68
N MET A 206 10.05 3.82 -24.90
CA MET A 206 11.29 3.56 -24.18
C MET A 206 12.40 3.00 -25.08
N GLY A 207 12.03 2.30 -26.16
CA GLY A 207 12.96 1.59 -27.05
C GLY A 207 13.46 0.26 -26.46
N VAL A 208 14.19 -0.49 -27.27
CA VAL A 208 14.62 -1.87 -27.00
C VAL A 208 15.37 -1.97 -25.66
N GLU A 209 16.43 -1.19 -25.48
CA GLU A 209 17.30 -1.32 -24.28
C GLU A 209 16.57 -0.86 -23.00
N LYS A 210 15.98 0.34 -23.00
CA LYS A 210 15.40 0.91 -21.79
C LYS A 210 14.17 0.14 -21.32
N SER A 211 13.37 -0.42 -22.24
CA SER A 211 12.16 -1.19 -21.90
C SER A 211 12.45 -2.48 -21.13
N ARG A 212 13.68 -3.01 -21.15
CA ARG A 212 14.10 -4.13 -20.30
C ARG A 212 13.89 -3.83 -18.81
N SER A 213 14.03 -2.55 -18.41
CA SER A 213 13.84 -2.11 -17.02
C SER A 213 12.41 -2.31 -16.47
N LEU A 214 11.42 -2.51 -17.33
CA LEU A 214 10.04 -2.81 -16.92
C LEU A 214 9.84 -4.30 -16.57
N PHE A 215 10.63 -5.17 -17.16
CA PHE A 215 10.43 -6.62 -17.15
C PHE A 215 11.42 -7.34 -16.24
N MET A 216 11.23 -8.66 -16.08
CA MET A 216 12.10 -9.50 -15.26
C MET A 216 13.41 -9.84 -15.96
N TRP A 217 14.22 -8.81 -16.20
CA TRP A 217 15.59 -8.90 -16.68
C TRP A 217 16.54 -8.81 -15.48
N VAL A 218 16.96 -9.96 -14.96
CA VAL A 218 17.71 -10.10 -13.71
C VAL A 218 19.10 -10.67 -14.02
N PRO A 219 20.20 -9.94 -13.76
CA PRO A 219 21.55 -10.46 -13.93
C PRO A 219 21.83 -11.66 -13.00
N ALA A 220 22.61 -12.63 -13.46
CA ALA A 220 23.05 -13.74 -12.65
C ALA A 220 23.90 -13.26 -11.44
N GLY A 221 23.76 -13.91 -10.30
CA GLY A 221 24.50 -13.63 -9.08
C GLY A 221 24.11 -12.37 -8.31
N LYS A 222 23.11 -11.60 -8.82
CA LYS A 222 22.70 -10.33 -8.18
C LYS A 222 21.69 -10.51 -7.04
N TYR A 223 20.80 -11.49 -7.15
CA TYR A 223 19.70 -11.68 -6.20
C TYR A 223 19.50 -13.14 -5.81
N ASP A 224 19.27 -13.39 -4.53
CA ASP A 224 19.14 -14.75 -3.96
C ASP A 224 17.93 -15.50 -4.50
N PHE A 225 16.81 -14.81 -4.84
CA PHE A 225 15.61 -15.43 -5.39
C PHE A 225 15.82 -15.97 -6.82
N CYS A 226 16.86 -15.48 -7.52
CA CYS A 226 17.14 -15.86 -8.91
C CYS A 226 18.66 -15.87 -9.16
N PRO A 227 19.44 -16.80 -8.54
CA PRO A 227 20.91 -16.80 -8.61
C PRO A 227 21.45 -17.01 -10.01
N LYS A 228 20.73 -17.70 -10.89
CA LYS A 228 21.10 -17.92 -12.30
C LYS A 228 20.76 -16.74 -13.21
N GLY A 229 20.11 -15.69 -12.68
CA GLY A 229 19.52 -14.64 -13.50
C GLY A 229 18.22 -15.08 -14.19
N LYS A 230 17.52 -14.12 -14.81
CA LYS A 230 16.27 -14.36 -15.56
C LYS A 230 16.16 -13.36 -16.70
N ILE A 231 15.77 -13.82 -17.87
CA ILE A 231 15.34 -13.00 -19.02
C ILE A 231 13.88 -13.37 -19.27
N ASP A 232 12.97 -12.46 -18.96
CA ASP A 232 11.54 -12.70 -19.11
C ASP A 232 10.89 -11.41 -19.65
N ASN A 233 10.37 -11.50 -20.86
CA ASN A 233 9.76 -10.41 -21.61
C ASN A 233 8.24 -10.29 -21.40
N THR A 234 7.69 -11.07 -20.47
CA THR A 234 6.24 -11.11 -20.17
C THR A 234 5.94 -10.53 -18.79
N HIS A 235 6.71 -10.94 -17.76
CA HIS A 235 6.43 -10.59 -16.39
C HIS A 235 7.16 -9.31 -15.99
N LEU A 236 6.43 -8.44 -15.30
CA LEU A 236 6.93 -7.15 -14.84
C LEU A 236 7.73 -7.31 -13.54
N ASN A 237 8.75 -6.48 -13.37
CA ASN A 237 9.40 -6.27 -12.09
C ASN A 237 8.65 -5.19 -11.26
N ILE A 238 9.18 -4.82 -10.09
CA ILE A 238 8.57 -3.83 -9.19
C ILE A 238 8.32 -2.50 -9.92
N TYR A 239 9.33 -1.99 -10.64
CA TYR A 239 9.21 -0.73 -11.38
C TYR A 239 8.17 -0.83 -12.51
N GLY A 240 8.25 -1.89 -13.32
CA GLY A 240 7.28 -2.13 -14.41
C GLY A 240 5.86 -2.30 -13.89
N GLY A 241 5.68 -3.03 -12.78
CA GLY A 241 4.37 -3.19 -12.13
C GLY A 241 3.77 -1.85 -11.69
N LYS A 242 4.58 -0.97 -11.07
CA LYS A 242 4.14 0.39 -10.70
C LYS A 242 3.78 1.23 -11.92
N VAL A 243 4.64 1.27 -12.94
CA VAL A 243 4.38 2.07 -14.15
C VAL A 243 3.10 1.60 -14.84
N VAL A 244 2.93 0.30 -15.03
CA VAL A 244 1.74 -0.27 -15.71
C VAL A 244 0.47 -0.05 -14.88
N ALA A 245 0.51 -0.18 -13.55
CA ALA A 245 -0.63 0.14 -12.69
C ALA A 245 -1.03 1.61 -12.78
N GLY A 246 -0.05 2.52 -12.81
CA GLY A 246 -0.31 3.96 -12.96
C GLY A 246 -1.02 4.29 -14.27
N ILE A 247 -0.49 3.83 -15.42
CA ILE A 247 -1.14 4.07 -16.73
C ILE A 247 -2.51 3.39 -16.84
N ALA A 248 -2.70 2.22 -16.20
CA ALA A 248 -4.00 1.56 -16.11
C ALA A 248 -5.02 2.45 -15.39
N MET A 249 -4.67 2.99 -14.22
CA MET A 249 -5.60 3.82 -13.44
C MET A 249 -5.90 5.16 -14.10
N GLU A 250 -4.95 5.77 -14.79
CA GLU A 250 -5.19 6.96 -15.62
C GLU A 250 -6.18 6.67 -16.77
N ALA A 251 -6.11 5.49 -17.35
CA ALA A 251 -7.06 5.06 -18.38
C ALA A 251 -8.43 4.72 -17.78
N VAL A 252 -8.47 4.04 -16.63
CA VAL A 252 -9.72 3.73 -15.91
C VAL A 252 -10.45 5.01 -15.54
N ALA A 253 -9.77 6.04 -15.02
CA ALA A 253 -10.39 7.33 -14.68
C ALA A 253 -11.12 8.00 -15.87
N LYS A 254 -10.68 7.72 -17.11
CA LYS A 254 -11.32 8.25 -18.33
C LYS A 254 -12.55 7.47 -18.77
N VAL A 255 -12.56 6.15 -18.57
CA VAL A 255 -13.65 5.27 -19.02
C VAL A 255 -14.65 4.93 -17.91
N VAL A 256 -14.29 5.18 -16.65
CA VAL A 256 -15.11 5.02 -15.44
C VAL A 256 -14.99 6.30 -14.60
N PRO A 257 -15.69 7.39 -14.99
CA PRO A 257 -15.59 8.69 -14.31
C PRO A 257 -15.90 8.65 -12.81
N GLU A 258 -16.70 7.68 -12.37
CA GLU A 258 -17.05 7.46 -10.96
C GLU A 258 -15.84 7.06 -10.11
N LEU A 259 -14.82 6.44 -10.71
CA LEU A 259 -13.57 6.10 -10.02
C LEU A 259 -12.54 7.22 -10.08
N ALA A 260 -12.68 8.21 -10.97
CA ALA A 260 -11.70 9.30 -11.13
C ALA A 260 -11.37 10.05 -9.82
N PRO A 261 -12.33 10.35 -8.92
CA PRO A 261 -12.03 11.03 -7.65
C PRO A 261 -11.11 10.24 -6.70
N TYR A 262 -11.02 8.94 -6.89
CA TYR A 262 -10.22 8.03 -6.06
C TYR A 262 -8.86 7.70 -6.67
N VAL A 263 -8.62 8.11 -7.93
CA VAL A 263 -7.35 7.85 -8.62
C VAL A 263 -6.32 8.90 -8.22
N ARG A 264 -5.16 8.42 -7.79
CA ARG A 264 -3.99 9.25 -7.52
C ARG A 264 -3.19 9.43 -8.80
N HIS A 265 -3.21 10.66 -9.31
CA HIS A 265 -2.45 11.00 -10.51
C HIS A 265 -0.94 10.99 -10.21
N HIS A 266 -0.18 10.26 -10.98
CA HIS A 266 1.27 10.22 -10.87
C HIS A 266 1.89 11.18 -11.89
N ASN A 267 2.60 12.20 -11.39
CA ASN A 267 3.43 13.06 -12.24
C ASN A 267 4.89 12.63 -12.09
N PRO A 268 5.58 12.16 -13.17
CA PRO A 268 6.95 11.68 -13.06
C PRO A 268 7.98 12.78 -12.76
N GLU A 269 7.62 14.05 -12.99
CA GLU A 269 8.50 15.18 -12.69
C GLU A 269 8.34 15.71 -11.25
N VAL A 270 7.13 15.52 -10.65
CA VAL A 270 6.79 16.05 -9.33
C VAL A 270 5.83 15.10 -8.62
N TYR A 271 6.25 14.50 -7.52
CA TYR A 271 5.43 13.55 -6.74
C TYR A 271 5.80 13.56 -5.26
N VAL A 272 4.95 12.98 -4.43
CA VAL A 272 5.26 12.72 -3.01
C VAL A 272 5.98 11.39 -2.89
N ALA A 273 7.13 11.39 -2.21
CA ALA A 273 7.94 10.21 -1.97
C ALA A 273 7.16 9.12 -1.20
N ASP A 274 7.50 7.86 -1.44
CA ASP A 274 6.88 6.73 -0.75
C ASP A 274 7.14 6.78 0.76
N TYR A 275 8.33 7.26 1.17
CA TYR A 275 8.74 7.46 2.56
C TYR A 275 9.49 8.78 2.74
N LYS A 276 9.60 9.22 3.98
CA LYS A 276 10.28 10.45 4.38
C LYS A 276 11.70 10.49 3.81
N ASP A 277 12.12 11.68 3.33
CA ASP A 277 13.41 11.95 2.71
C ASP A 277 13.72 11.08 1.48
N ASP A 278 12.67 10.61 0.78
CA ASP A 278 12.75 9.75 -0.40
C ASP A 278 13.50 8.43 -0.14
N LYS A 279 13.40 7.92 1.10
CA LYS A 279 14.01 6.64 1.49
C LYS A 279 13.28 5.46 0.85
N GLN A 280 13.99 4.36 0.67
CA GLN A 280 13.49 3.21 -0.09
C GLN A 280 12.45 2.39 0.66
N CYS A 281 12.56 2.35 2.00
CA CYS A 281 11.62 1.64 2.86
C CYS A 281 11.53 2.30 4.25
N ALA A 282 10.57 1.88 5.05
CA ALA A 282 10.47 2.25 6.45
C ALA A 282 10.49 1.04 7.38
N VAL A 283 10.96 1.22 8.61
CA VAL A 283 10.93 0.22 9.67
C VAL A 283 10.40 0.86 10.95
N SER A 284 9.40 0.22 11.58
CA SER A 284 8.95 0.57 12.93
C SER A 284 9.22 -0.58 13.89
N TYR A 285 10.05 -0.33 14.89
CA TYR A 285 10.27 -1.27 15.99
C TYR A 285 9.17 -1.09 17.02
N THR A 286 8.37 -2.13 17.26
CA THR A 286 7.26 -2.09 18.21
C THR A 286 7.44 -3.14 19.28
N PHE A 287 7.24 -2.74 20.53
CA PHE A 287 7.47 -3.53 21.74
C PHE A 287 6.17 -3.72 22.48
N ASP A 288 5.74 -4.96 22.61
CA ASP A 288 4.45 -5.31 23.20
C ASP A 288 4.57 -5.53 24.71
N ASP A 289 3.47 -5.31 25.42
CA ASP A 289 3.27 -5.61 26.85
C ASP A 289 3.86 -4.65 27.88
N GLY A 290 4.70 -3.69 27.50
CA GLY A 290 5.28 -2.72 28.44
C GLY A 290 6.21 -3.33 29.48
N LEU A 291 7.05 -4.30 29.11
CA LEU A 291 8.00 -4.97 30.01
C LEU A 291 9.05 -3.98 30.56
N GLU A 292 9.53 -4.20 31.79
CA GLU A 292 10.57 -3.36 32.40
C GLU A 292 11.85 -3.31 31.58
N GLU A 293 12.23 -4.41 30.93
CA GLU A 293 13.42 -4.49 30.08
C GLU A 293 13.31 -3.65 28.81
N HIS A 294 12.11 -3.19 28.42
CA HIS A 294 11.97 -2.20 27.34
C HIS A 294 12.55 -0.84 27.75
N TYR A 295 12.47 -0.46 29.01
CA TYR A 295 13.13 0.74 29.52
C TYR A 295 14.61 0.49 29.87
N THR A 296 14.89 -0.61 30.58
CA THR A 296 16.23 -0.84 31.12
C THR A 296 17.26 -1.31 30.08
N LEU A 297 16.82 -1.98 29.03
CA LEU A 297 17.70 -2.54 27.99
C LEU A 297 17.46 -1.89 26.62
N VAL A 298 16.21 -1.80 26.15
CA VAL A 298 15.91 -1.34 24.77
C VAL A 298 16.08 0.16 24.62
N TYR A 299 15.48 0.94 25.51
CA TYR A 299 15.48 2.40 25.42
C TYR A 299 16.90 3.00 25.32
N PRO A 300 17.86 2.60 26.18
CA PRO A 300 19.23 3.11 26.06
C PRO A 300 19.92 2.76 24.72
N GLU A 301 19.68 1.55 24.20
CA GLU A 301 20.31 1.13 22.94
C GLU A 301 19.69 1.85 21.72
N MET A 302 18.37 2.09 21.74
CA MET A 302 17.71 2.90 20.71
C MET A 302 18.21 4.35 20.71
N GLU A 303 18.36 4.96 21.90
CA GLU A 303 18.89 6.33 22.04
C GLU A 303 20.33 6.44 21.51
N LYS A 304 21.19 5.44 21.74
CA LYS A 304 22.57 5.42 21.21
C LYS A 304 22.63 5.51 19.70
N VAL A 305 21.70 4.88 19.00
CA VAL A 305 21.64 4.91 17.53
C VAL A 305 20.68 5.98 16.97
N GLY A 306 19.98 6.71 17.86
CA GLY A 306 19.05 7.78 17.49
C GLY A 306 17.71 7.28 16.92
N PHE A 307 17.32 6.03 17.21
CA PHE A 307 16.05 5.47 16.78
C PHE A 307 14.94 5.77 17.79
N LYS A 308 13.70 5.90 17.29
CA LYS A 308 12.50 5.98 18.11
C LYS A 308 11.62 4.76 17.85
N GLY A 309 11.10 4.17 18.94
CA GLY A 309 10.26 2.98 18.90
C GLY A 309 8.85 3.23 19.45
N THR A 310 7.98 2.26 19.25
CA THR A 310 6.61 2.26 19.75
C THR A 310 6.46 1.21 20.83
N PHE A 311 5.88 1.59 21.97
CA PHE A 311 5.67 0.71 23.13
C PHE A 311 4.18 0.57 23.39
N TRP A 312 3.65 -0.65 23.24
CA TRP A 312 2.25 -0.98 23.41
C TRP A 312 1.95 -1.37 24.85
N ILE A 313 1.10 -0.58 25.51
CA ILE A 313 0.91 -0.67 26.96
C ILE A 313 -0.51 -1.13 27.29
N TRP A 314 -0.64 -2.09 28.19
CA TRP A 314 -1.90 -2.49 28.80
C TRP A 314 -1.96 -2.03 30.26
N GLY A 315 -2.83 -1.04 30.54
CA GLY A 315 -2.81 -0.27 31.77
C GLY A 315 -3.04 -1.08 33.03
N LYS A 316 -3.89 -2.11 33.02
CA LYS A 316 -4.14 -2.97 34.19
C LYS A 316 -2.88 -3.65 34.70
N GLY A 317 -1.98 -4.08 33.80
CA GLY A 317 -0.71 -4.70 34.18
C GLY A 317 0.29 -3.71 34.78
N ILE A 318 0.19 -2.42 34.43
CA ILE A 318 1.02 -1.37 35.02
C ILE A 318 0.48 -0.94 36.39
N GLU A 319 -0.85 -0.78 36.51
CA GLU A 319 -1.50 -0.32 37.74
C GLU A 319 -1.60 -1.41 38.85
N ASN A 320 -1.46 -2.69 38.50
CA ASN A 320 -1.68 -3.80 39.42
C ASN A 320 -0.60 -4.88 39.28
N GLU A 321 0.32 -4.94 40.26
CA GLU A 321 1.40 -5.94 40.30
C GLU A 321 0.89 -7.39 40.27
N ALA A 322 -0.24 -7.69 40.89
CA ALA A 322 -0.82 -9.03 40.87
C ALA A 322 -1.25 -9.44 39.42
N ALA A 323 -1.53 -8.48 38.55
CA ALA A 323 -1.85 -8.74 37.13
C ALA A 323 -0.59 -9.00 36.29
N GLN A 324 0.61 -8.68 36.79
CA GLN A 324 1.87 -8.79 36.03
C GLN A 324 2.36 -10.22 35.85
N GLN A 325 1.80 -11.17 36.60
CA GLN A 325 2.16 -12.60 36.50
C GLN A 325 3.67 -12.87 36.71
N GLY A 326 4.31 -12.11 37.61
CA GLY A 326 5.74 -12.23 37.88
C GLY A 326 6.66 -11.62 36.83
N LYS A 327 6.13 -10.85 35.88
CA LYS A 327 6.91 -10.14 34.84
C LYS A 327 6.87 -8.63 35.11
N PRO A 328 7.96 -8.03 35.59
CA PRO A 328 8.01 -6.60 35.87
C PRO A 328 7.65 -5.74 34.66
N ARG A 329 6.92 -4.66 34.89
CA ARG A 329 6.51 -3.70 33.83
C ARG A 329 7.19 -2.35 34.07
N MET A 330 7.32 -1.59 33.00
CA MET A 330 7.74 -0.19 33.11
C MET A 330 6.81 0.60 34.02
N THR A 331 7.36 1.54 34.74
CA THR A 331 6.58 2.52 35.50
C THR A 331 6.07 3.64 34.58
N TRP A 332 5.02 4.32 35.01
CA TRP A 332 4.51 5.51 34.28
C TRP A 332 5.55 6.62 34.16
N ALA A 333 6.43 6.79 35.15
CA ALA A 333 7.52 7.77 35.09
C ALA A 333 8.53 7.45 33.97
N GLN A 334 8.94 6.17 33.87
CA GLN A 334 9.82 5.69 32.82
C GLN A 334 9.19 5.90 31.43
N MET A 335 7.93 5.50 31.26
CA MET A 335 7.20 5.69 30.00
C MET A 335 7.02 7.17 29.64
N LYS A 336 6.80 8.04 30.65
CA LYS A 336 6.72 9.50 30.44
C LYS A 336 8.05 10.06 29.94
N GLU A 337 9.16 9.66 30.54
CA GLU A 337 10.51 10.03 30.10
C GLU A 337 10.74 9.61 28.63
N MET A 338 10.45 8.35 28.27
CA MET A 338 10.57 7.85 26.91
C MET A 338 9.71 8.66 25.93
N SER A 339 8.46 8.96 26.32
CA SER A 339 7.54 9.78 25.52
C SER A 339 8.03 11.22 25.32
N ASP A 340 8.68 11.81 26.33
CA ASP A 340 9.26 13.16 26.23
C ASP A 340 10.51 13.18 25.34
N LYS A 341 11.16 12.03 25.17
CA LYS A 341 12.29 11.81 24.24
C LYS A 341 11.84 11.41 22.84
N GLY A 342 10.52 11.36 22.56
CA GLY A 342 9.97 11.12 21.23
C GLY A 342 9.66 9.66 20.91
N HIS A 343 9.75 8.75 21.86
CA HIS A 343 9.20 7.39 21.69
C HIS A 343 7.68 7.43 21.80
N GLU A 344 7.01 6.55 21.09
CA GLU A 344 5.56 6.41 21.14
C GLU A 344 5.15 5.46 22.27
N ILE A 345 4.33 5.94 23.20
CA ILE A 345 3.64 5.13 24.19
C ILE A 345 2.18 5.02 23.76
N SER A 346 1.71 3.82 23.43
CA SER A 346 0.40 3.64 22.85
C SER A 346 -0.35 2.42 23.40
N SER A 347 -1.56 2.18 22.88
CA SER A 347 -2.57 1.35 23.57
C SER A 347 -2.52 -0.12 23.13
N HIS A 348 -2.51 -1.03 24.12
CA HIS A 348 -2.61 -2.48 23.95
C HIS A 348 -3.81 -3.08 24.71
N SER A 349 -4.95 -2.38 24.76
CA SER A 349 -6.13 -2.61 25.58
C SER A 349 -5.87 -2.45 27.09
N TRP A 350 -6.94 -2.44 27.89
CA TRP A 350 -6.82 -2.27 29.34
C TRP A 350 -6.30 -3.52 30.04
N SER A 351 -6.90 -4.69 29.77
CA SER A 351 -6.64 -5.92 30.53
C SER A 351 -5.85 -6.98 29.78
N HIS A 352 -5.40 -6.70 28.56
CA HIS A 352 -4.72 -7.65 27.69
C HIS A 352 -5.55 -8.92 27.43
N THR A 353 -6.87 -8.79 27.34
CA THR A 353 -7.78 -9.91 27.04
C THR A 353 -7.92 -10.08 25.53
N ASN A 354 -8.15 -11.32 25.07
CA ASN A 354 -8.48 -11.57 23.67
C ASN A 354 -9.81 -10.91 23.31
N LEU A 355 -9.77 -9.81 22.57
CA LEU A 355 -10.92 -8.97 22.26
C LEU A 355 -12.04 -9.70 21.50
N LYS A 356 -11.73 -10.77 20.77
CA LYS A 356 -12.75 -11.58 20.07
C LYS A 356 -13.66 -12.38 21.01
N ARG A 357 -13.31 -12.47 22.29
CA ARG A 357 -14.11 -13.17 23.32
C ARG A 357 -15.03 -12.23 24.10
N LEU A 358 -14.97 -10.94 23.80
CA LEU A 358 -15.72 -9.88 24.47
C LEU A 358 -16.90 -9.43 23.61
N SER A 359 -17.94 -8.90 24.23
CA SER A 359 -18.95 -8.11 23.55
C SER A 359 -18.36 -6.79 23.03
N LEU A 360 -19.00 -6.17 22.05
CA LEU A 360 -18.50 -4.90 21.46
C LEU A 360 -18.46 -3.77 22.51
N GLU A 361 -19.34 -3.77 23.50
CA GLU A 361 -19.35 -2.78 24.59
C GLU A 361 -18.17 -2.99 25.56
N GLU A 362 -17.83 -4.25 25.84
CA GLU A 362 -16.62 -4.57 26.59
C GLU A 362 -15.36 -4.20 25.83
N VAL A 363 -15.30 -4.46 24.51
CA VAL A 363 -14.19 -4.03 23.63
C VAL A 363 -14.01 -2.52 23.70
N LYS A 364 -15.09 -1.77 23.59
CA LYS A 364 -15.05 -0.30 23.71
C LYS A 364 -14.51 0.13 25.08
N THR A 365 -14.96 -0.51 26.15
CA THR A 365 -14.47 -0.24 27.52
C THR A 365 -12.98 -0.54 27.64
N GLU A 366 -12.49 -1.66 27.10
CA GLU A 366 -11.07 -2.05 27.07
C GLU A 366 -10.20 -1.00 26.36
N VAL A 367 -10.69 -0.46 25.24
CA VAL A 367 -10.00 0.57 24.45
C VAL A 367 -10.00 1.92 25.18
N GLU A 368 -11.19 2.43 25.57
CA GLU A 368 -11.36 3.76 26.13
C GLU A 368 -10.70 3.89 27.53
N LYS A 369 -10.78 2.85 28.35
CA LYS A 369 -10.16 2.83 29.68
C LYS A 369 -8.65 2.90 29.58
N ASN A 370 -8.05 2.15 28.65
CA ASN A 370 -6.60 2.18 28.45
C ASN A 370 -6.12 3.52 27.91
N ASP A 371 -6.85 4.09 26.97
CA ASP A 371 -6.56 5.44 26.43
C ASP A 371 -6.59 6.50 27.53
N SER A 372 -7.62 6.42 28.40
CA SER A 372 -7.81 7.39 29.48
C SER A 372 -6.66 7.35 30.49
N ILE A 373 -6.18 6.17 30.87
CA ILE A 373 -5.06 6.06 31.81
C ILE A 373 -3.75 6.52 31.20
N ILE A 374 -3.48 6.15 29.94
CA ILE A 374 -2.28 6.61 29.23
C ILE A 374 -2.30 8.14 29.10
N LEU A 375 -3.41 8.74 28.68
CA LEU A 375 -3.55 10.20 28.62
C LEU A 375 -3.30 10.86 29.99
N ALA A 376 -3.90 10.32 31.06
CA ALA A 376 -3.75 10.86 32.41
C ALA A 376 -2.31 10.79 32.92
N ARG A 377 -1.56 9.73 32.61
CA ARG A 377 -0.22 9.47 33.10
C ARG A 377 0.89 10.05 32.23
N ILE A 378 0.72 9.99 30.91
CA ILE A 378 1.73 10.42 29.93
C ILE A 378 1.48 11.86 29.45
N GLY A 379 0.23 12.33 29.48
CA GLY A 379 -0.16 13.66 28.99
C GLY A 379 -0.39 13.70 27.47
N LYS A 380 -0.24 12.56 26.77
CA LYS A 380 -0.50 12.42 25.34
C LYS A 380 -1.52 11.31 25.10
N ARG A 381 -2.49 11.55 24.23
CA ARG A 381 -3.46 10.53 23.83
C ARG A 381 -2.77 9.48 22.96
N PRO A 382 -3.04 8.18 23.15
CA PRO A 382 -2.60 7.14 22.21
C PRO A 382 -3.25 7.33 20.83
N LEU A 383 -2.44 7.46 19.81
CA LEU A 383 -2.92 7.65 18.42
C LEU A 383 -2.89 6.36 17.59
N THR A 384 -2.41 5.28 18.18
CA THR A 384 -2.35 3.97 17.54
C THR A 384 -2.86 2.88 18.48
N PHE A 385 -3.07 1.66 17.96
CA PHE A 385 -3.55 0.53 18.76
C PHE A 385 -2.95 -0.78 18.29
N CYS A 386 -2.67 -1.66 19.25
CA CYS A 386 -2.23 -3.03 19.00
C CYS A 386 -3.20 -4.02 19.64
N TYR A 387 -3.56 -5.07 18.92
CA TYR A 387 -4.51 -6.09 19.39
C TYR A 387 -3.80 -7.16 20.21
N PRO A 388 -4.18 -7.39 21.49
CA PRO A 388 -3.70 -8.55 22.24
C PRO A 388 -3.94 -9.85 21.45
N PHE A 389 -2.91 -10.72 21.41
CA PHE A 389 -2.93 -11.99 20.66
C PHE A 389 -3.15 -11.84 19.14
N ASN A 390 -2.99 -10.63 18.58
CA ASN A 390 -3.38 -10.30 17.19
C ASN A 390 -4.85 -10.66 16.88
N ALA A 391 -5.73 -10.62 17.88
CA ALA A 391 -7.10 -11.09 17.82
C ALA A 391 -8.06 -9.92 17.57
N TYR A 392 -8.50 -9.76 16.32
CA TYR A 392 -9.49 -8.77 15.91
C TYR A 392 -10.41 -9.32 14.81
N ASN A 393 -11.51 -8.63 14.56
CA ASN A 393 -12.41 -8.76 13.42
C ASN A 393 -12.80 -7.35 12.96
N GLU A 394 -13.65 -7.23 11.97
CA GLU A 394 -14.04 -5.94 11.38
C GLU A 394 -14.67 -4.98 12.40
N ASP A 395 -15.57 -5.48 13.27
CA ASP A 395 -16.22 -4.65 14.29
C ASP A 395 -15.23 -4.13 15.34
N ILE A 396 -14.32 -5.01 15.80
CA ILE A 396 -13.24 -4.64 16.74
C ILE A 396 -12.31 -3.61 16.09
N LEU A 397 -11.94 -3.83 14.83
CA LEU A 397 -11.12 -2.90 14.05
C LEU A 397 -11.79 -1.53 13.98
N GLN A 398 -13.10 -1.49 13.72
CA GLN A 398 -13.86 -0.24 13.63
C GLN A 398 -13.86 0.53 14.97
N ILE A 399 -14.07 -0.18 16.09
CA ILE A 399 -14.05 0.44 17.43
C ILE A 399 -12.66 0.99 17.74
N SER A 400 -11.63 0.18 17.56
CA SER A 400 -10.26 0.51 17.97
C SER A 400 -9.56 1.51 17.04
N SER A 401 -9.99 1.67 15.80
CA SER A 401 -9.43 2.65 14.85
C SER A 401 -10.02 4.06 14.97
N LYS A 402 -11.14 4.21 15.70
CA LYS A 402 -11.83 5.50 15.81
C LYS A 402 -10.95 6.57 16.46
N GLY A 403 -10.71 7.67 15.73
CA GLY A 403 -9.89 8.80 16.20
C GLY A 403 -8.41 8.43 16.38
N ARG A 404 -7.90 7.50 15.56
CA ARG A 404 -6.50 7.08 15.54
C ARG A 404 -5.89 7.20 14.16
N VAL A 405 -4.58 7.29 14.15
CA VAL A 405 -3.76 7.27 12.94
C VAL A 405 -3.75 5.87 12.33
N GLY A 406 -3.64 4.83 13.16
CA GLY A 406 -3.64 3.46 12.69
C GLY A 406 -3.72 2.41 13.78
N THR A 407 -3.90 1.15 13.35
CA THR A 407 -3.86 -0.02 14.23
C THR A 407 -2.97 -1.09 13.60
N ARG A 408 -2.17 -1.80 14.41
CA ARG A 408 -1.24 -2.82 13.91
C ARG A 408 -2.00 -4.10 13.53
N THR A 409 -2.12 -4.34 12.24
CA THR A 409 -2.75 -5.54 11.67
C THR A 409 -1.76 -6.42 10.90
N LYS A 410 -0.56 -5.90 10.61
CA LYS A 410 0.52 -6.62 9.93
C LYS A 410 1.82 -6.41 10.70
N GLN A 411 2.55 -7.47 10.95
CA GLN A 411 3.83 -7.43 11.67
C GLN A 411 4.74 -8.60 11.28
N TYR A 412 6.02 -8.43 11.59
CA TYR A 412 7.06 -9.45 11.52
C TYR A 412 7.57 -9.74 12.94
N GLY A 413 7.48 -11.01 13.38
CA GLY A 413 7.94 -11.42 14.70
C GLY A 413 9.47 -11.38 14.78
N ILE A 414 9.98 -10.70 15.80
CA ILE A 414 11.42 -10.63 16.11
C ILE A 414 11.61 -11.05 17.57
N GLY A 415 12.47 -12.03 17.81
CA GLY A 415 12.72 -12.62 19.11
C GLY A 415 13.53 -13.91 19.02
N GLY A 416 13.58 -14.69 20.10
CA GLY A 416 14.41 -15.89 20.22
C GLY A 416 13.64 -17.20 20.11
N ASP A 417 12.81 -17.50 21.11
CA ASP A 417 12.19 -18.83 21.25
C ASP A 417 11.25 -19.22 20.12
N LYS A 418 10.44 -18.29 19.63
CA LYS A 418 9.45 -18.50 18.57
C LYS A 418 9.94 -17.99 17.24
N SER A 419 10.41 -16.75 17.21
CA SER A 419 10.86 -16.09 15.98
C SER A 419 12.22 -16.58 15.49
N LYS A 420 13.07 -17.11 16.38
CA LYS A 420 14.41 -17.65 16.08
C LYS A 420 15.26 -16.65 15.29
N SER A 421 15.18 -15.39 15.66
CA SER A 421 15.90 -14.33 14.96
C SER A 421 17.41 -14.45 15.17
N THR A 422 18.15 -14.30 14.09
CA THR A 422 19.59 -14.08 14.07
C THR A 422 19.90 -12.76 13.38
N VAL A 423 21.08 -12.21 13.55
CA VAL A 423 21.50 -10.99 12.85
C VAL A 423 21.31 -11.13 11.34
N GLU A 424 21.69 -12.28 10.76
CA GLU A 424 21.56 -12.56 9.34
C GLU A 424 20.10 -12.62 8.87
N SER A 425 19.19 -13.20 9.69
CA SER A 425 17.76 -13.26 9.36
C SER A 425 17.12 -11.87 9.39
N LEU A 426 17.56 -11.00 10.30
CA LEU A 426 17.09 -9.62 10.40
C LEU A 426 17.66 -8.76 9.28
N ASP A 427 18.93 -8.93 8.89
CA ASP A 427 19.52 -8.28 7.73
C ASP A 427 18.79 -8.67 6.44
N LYS A 428 18.45 -9.96 6.31
CA LYS A 428 17.66 -10.46 5.18
C LYS A 428 16.28 -9.81 5.13
N TRP A 429 15.60 -9.71 6.26
CA TRP A 429 14.29 -9.05 6.36
C TRP A 429 14.37 -7.59 5.89
N VAL A 430 15.33 -6.82 6.38
CA VAL A 430 15.52 -5.41 5.98
C VAL A 430 15.89 -5.28 4.50
N LYS A 431 16.75 -6.16 3.98
CA LYS A 431 17.08 -6.22 2.55
C LYS A 431 15.83 -6.47 1.69
N GLU A 432 14.96 -7.38 2.12
CA GLU A 432 13.70 -7.67 1.44
C GLU A 432 12.75 -6.46 1.43
N LEU A 433 12.62 -5.75 2.56
CA LEU A 433 11.85 -4.50 2.65
C LEU A 433 12.39 -3.42 1.71
N THR A 434 13.70 -3.22 1.69
CA THR A 434 14.36 -2.24 0.82
C THR A 434 14.11 -2.55 -0.66
N ILE A 435 14.25 -3.82 -1.06
CA ILE A 435 13.97 -4.27 -2.42
C ILE A 435 12.49 -4.08 -2.80
N ALA A 436 11.59 -4.39 -1.87
CA ALA A 436 10.15 -4.30 -2.12
C ALA A 436 9.61 -2.86 -2.04
N GLY A 437 10.34 -1.95 -1.42
CA GLY A 437 9.84 -0.60 -1.09
C GLY A 437 8.70 -0.65 -0.06
N GLU A 438 8.80 -1.53 0.95
CA GLU A 438 7.72 -1.75 1.91
C GLU A 438 8.03 -1.18 3.30
N TRP A 439 6.97 -0.98 4.07
CA TRP A 439 7.05 -0.68 5.50
C TRP A 439 7.06 -1.97 6.31
N GLY A 440 8.16 -2.21 7.03
CA GLY A 440 8.32 -3.31 7.99
C GLY A 440 7.92 -2.90 9.39
N VAL A 441 7.02 -3.65 10.02
CA VAL A 441 6.64 -3.48 11.42
C VAL A 441 7.16 -4.66 12.22
N ALA A 442 8.13 -4.43 13.08
CA ALA A 442 8.68 -5.43 13.98
C ALA A 442 7.76 -5.60 15.19
N MET A 443 7.43 -6.84 15.55
CA MET A 443 6.74 -7.20 16.78
C MET A 443 7.72 -7.88 17.73
N ILE A 444 8.04 -7.22 18.85
CA ILE A 444 9.03 -7.66 19.83
C ILE A 444 8.37 -7.71 21.21
N HIS A 445 8.67 -8.75 22.00
CA HIS A 445 8.20 -8.88 23.38
C HIS A 445 9.39 -8.92 24.33
N GLY A 446 9.78 -10.10 24.81
CA GLY A 446 10.93 -10.28 25.70
C GLY A 446 12.27 -9.97 25.04
N ILE A 447 13.18 -9.42 25.78
CA ILE A 447 14.56 -9.13 25.35
C ILE A 447 15.52 -10.17 25.93
N ALA A 448 15.75 -10.14 27.23
CA ALA A 448 16.55 -11.13 27.97
C ALA A 448 15.67 -12.22 28.60
N THR A 449 14.41 -11.87 28.92
CA THR A 449 13.46 -12.76 29.57
C THR A 449 12.05 -12.60 28.98
N GLY A 450 11.15 -13.54 29.26
CA GLY A 450 9.76 -13.43 28.85
C GLY A 450 9.41 -14.13 27.54
N TYR A 451 8.28 -13.76 26.96
CA TYR A 451 7.79 -14.39 25.73
C TYR A 451 8.67 -14.03 24.55
N ASP A 452 9.12 -15.03 23.83
CA ASP A 452 9.97 -14.92 22.64
C ASP A 452 11.29 -14.14 22.88
N ALA A 453 11.84 -14.21 24.11
CA ALA A 453 13.08 -13.55 24.48
C ALA A 453 14.24 -14.06 23.60
N PHE A 454 15.15 -13.15 23.26
CA PHE A 454 16.33 -13.49 22.45
C PHE A 454 17.26 -14.46 23.19
N SER A 455 17.97 -15.28 22.44
CA SER A 455 19.07 -16.07 22.99
C SER A 455 20.23 -15.19 23.51
N SER A 456 20.38 -14.02 22.91
CA SER A 456 21.25 -12.91 23.37
C SER A 456 20.65 -11.59 22.90
N PRO A 457 20.49 -10.59 23.77
CA PRO A 457 20.06 -9.24 23.41
C PRO A 457 20.94 -8.56 22.35
N GLU A 458 22.23 -8.95 22.27
CA GLU A 458 23.20 -8.42 21.29
C GLU A 458 22.75 -8.63 19.85
N ILE A 459 21.91 -9.64 19.58
CA ILE A 459 21.32 -9.84 18.23
C ILE A 459 20.53 -8.60 17.82
N LEU A 460 19.73 -8.03 18.72
CA LEU A 460 18.93 -6.84 18.44
C LEU A 460 19.82 -5.58 18.38
N TRP A 461 20.82 -5.47 19.26
CA TRP A 461 21.74 -4.32 19.29
C TRP A 461 22.60 -4.24 18.04
N GLU A 462 23.12 -5.38 17.60
CA GLU A 462 23.89 -5.44 16.35
C GLU A 462 23.02 -5.12 15.14
N HIS A 463 21.78 -5.63 15.13
CA HIS A 463 20.81 -5.29 14.10
C HIS A 463 20.53 -3.78 14.05
N PHE A 464 20.32 -3.10 15.18
CA PHE A 464 20.12 -1.65 15.21
C PHE A 464 21.30 -0.90 14.61
N LYS A 465 22.54 -1.30 14.93
CA LYS A 465 23.75 -0.69 14.35
C LYS A 465 23.82 -0.86 12.84
N ARG A 466 23.48 -2.05 12.32
CA ARG A 466 23.47 -2.33 10.89
C ARG A 466 22.40 -1.53 10.15
N VAL A 467 21.23 -1.44 10.71
CA VAL A 467 20.15 -0.60 10.14
C VAL A 467 20.53 0.88 10.20
N LYS A 468 21.18 1.34 11.27
CA LYS A 468 21.71 2.72 11.35
C LYS A 468 22.73 3.02 10.25
N ALA A 469 23.59 2.08 9.90
CA ALA A 469 24.53 2.24 8.80
C ALA A 469 23.84 2.34 7.42
N LEU A 470 22.59 1.97 7.30
CA LEU A 470 21.75 2.04 6.10
C LEU A 470 20.71 3.16 6.15
N GLU A 471 20.80 4.10 7.11
CA GLU A 471 19.76 5.11 7.33
C GLU A 471 19.52 6.05 6.16
N ASP A 472 20.47 6.19 5.24
CA ASP A 472 20.25 6.94 3.99
C ASP A 472 19.17 6.32 3.11
N ASN A 473 18.95 5.01 3.22
CA ASN A 473 17.97 4.26 2.46
C ASN A 473 16.75 3.83 3.28
N ILE A 474 16.85 3.82 4.62
CA ILE A 474 15.83 3.27 5.51
C ILE A 474 15.37 4.34 6.49
N TRP A 475 14.05 4.57 6.52
CA TRP A 475 13.46 5.40 7.55
C TRP A 475 13.06 4.55 8.77
N VAL A 476 13.74 4.74 9.89
CA VAL A 476 13.29 4.20 11.18
C VAL A 476 12.44 5.25 11.87
N GLY A 477 11.16 4.95 12.07
CA GLY A 477 10.19 5.85 12.72
C GLY A 477 9.25 5.08 13.66
N THR A 478 8.59 5.80 14.56
CA THR A 478 7.52 5.22 15.37
C THR A 478 6.40 4.70 14.46
N TYR A 479 5.59 3.79 14.98
CA TYR A 479 4.45 3.28 14.21
C TYR A 479 3.50 4.43 13.83
N CYS A 480 3.28 5.38 14.75
CA CYS A 480 2.42 6.54 14.52
C CYS A 480 2.93 7.41 13.37
N GLU A 481 4.22 7.79 13.38
CA GLU A 481 4.82 8.64 12.34
C GLU A 481 4.72 7.99 10.95
N VAL A 482 5.11 6.70 10.85
CA VAL A 482 5.08 6.02 9.55
C VAL A 482 3.66 5.77 9.08
N ALA A 483 2.73 5.40 9.99
CA ALA A 483 1.33 5.21 9.67
C ALA A 483 0.66 6.50 9.20
N ALA A 484 0.94 7.63 9.86
CA ALA A 484 0.44 8.95 9.47
C ALA A 484 0.96 9.33 8.08
N TYR A 485 2.27 9.29 7.87
CA TYR A 485 2.90 9.60 6.59
C TYR A 485 2.32 8.78 5.44
N VAL A 486 2.24 7.46 5.61
CA VAL A 486 1.70 6.55 4.58
C VAL A 486 0.23 6.85 4.29
N LYS A 487 -0.56 7.15 5.33
CA LYS A 487 -1.97 7.52 5.18
C LYS A 487 -2.13 8.84 4.45
N GLU A 488 -1.39 9.87 4.85
CA GLU A 488 -1.39 11.19 4.24
C GLU A 488 -0.93 11.13 2.78
N ARG A 489 0.21 10.44 2.52
CA ARG A 489 0.71 10.22 1.16
C ARG A 489 -0.33 9.54 0.25
N LYS A 490 -1.07 8.58 0.77
CA LYS A 490 -2.11 7.87 -0.01
C LYS A 490 -3.32 8.74 -0.33
N ASN A 491 -3.63 9.72 0.50
CA ASN A 491 -4.85 10.52 0.37
C ASN A 491 -4.60 11.92 -0.18
N ILE A 492 -3.34 12.36 -0.26
CA ILE A 492 -3.00 13.67 -0.81
C ILE A 492 -3.13 13.69 -2.34
N GLN A 493 -3.75 14.74 -2.85
CA GLN A 493 -3.80 15.05 -4.27
C GLN A 493 -2.98 16.30 -4.55
N LEU A 494 -2.28 16.35 -5.67
CA LEU A 494 -1.45 17.46 -6.08
C LEU A 494 -2.01 18.07 -7.36
N ASP A 495 -2.49 19.32 -7.28
CA ASP A 495 -2.77 20.11 -8.48
C ASP A 495 -1.48 20.79 -8.94
N ILE A 496 -0.92 20.34 -10.06
CA ILE A 496 0.35 20.81 -10.56
C ILE A 496 0.15 21.68 -11.81
N THR A 497 0.59 22.93 -11.76
CA THR A 497 0.63 23.84 -12.91
C THR A 497 2.08 24.12 -13.27
N LYS A 498 2.53 23.66 -14.45
CA LYS A 498 3.87 23.90 -14.98
C LYS A 498 3.91 25.19 -15.77
N LYS A 499 4.91 26.05 -15.50
CA LYS A 499 5.28 27.23 -16.28
C LYS A 499 6.70 27.06 -16.82
N LYS A 500 7.15 27.95 -17.69
CA LYS A 500 8.49 27.86 -18.34
C LYS A 500 9.64 27.73 -17.31
N SER A 501 9.55 28.40 -16.16
CA SER A 501 10.61 28.45 -15.14
C SER A 501 10.13 28.09 -13.74
N SER A 502 8.97 27.45 -13.59
CA SER A 502 8.44 27.14 -12.26
C SER A 502 7.32 26.09 -12.30
N PHE A 503 7.12 25.42 -11.16
CA PHE A 503 5.89 24.71 -10.83
C PHE A 503 5.11 25.48 -9.76
N LYS A 504 3.79 25.51 -9.90
CA LYS A 504 2.88 25.79 -8.79
C LYS A 504 2.21 24.47 -8.43
N ILE A 505 2.39 24.00 -7.20
CA ILE A 505 1.83 22.76 -6.67
C ILE A 505 0.85 23.14 -5.57
N THR A 506 -0.38 22.68 -5.66
CA THR A 506 -1.39 22.90 -4.60
C THR A 506 -1.77 21.56 -4.00
N PRO A 507 -1.26 21.22 -2.80
CA PRO A 507 -1.65 20.02 -2.09
C PRO A 507 -3.11 20.12 -1.65
N ARG A 508 -3.84 19.01 -1.73
CA ARG A 508 -5.19 18.85 -1.17
C ARG A 508 -5.24 17.54 -0.39
N LEU A 509 -5.49 17.65 0.90
CA LEU A 509 -5.61 16.49 1.79
C LEU A 509 -6.89 16.63 2.62
N ALA A 510 -7.79 15.65 2.50
CA ALA A 510 -9.08 15.63 3.17
C ALA A 510 -9.09 14.72 4.41
N LEU A 511 -7.98 14.71 5.18
CA LEU A 511 -7.87 14.02 6.46
C LEU A 511 -8.02 15.04 7.61
N ASP A 512 -8.27 14.55 8.82
CA ASP A 512 -8.30 15.36 10.04
C ASP A 512 -6.88 15.85 10.38
N ASP A 513 -6.61 17.15 10.24
CA ASP A 513 -5.30 17.77 10.47
C ASP A 513 -4.80 17.69 11.91
N LYS A 514 -5.68 17.36 12.87
CA LYS A 514 -5.30 17.09 14.26
C LYS A 514 -4.71 15.69 14.47
N LEU A 515 -4.98 14.77 13.54
CA LEU A 515 -4.47 13.40 13.57
C LEU A 515 -3.36 13.18 12.54
N PHE A 516 -3.44 13.86 11.41
CA PHE A 516 -2.59 13.66 10.25
C PHE A 516 -1.93 14.99 9.89
N SER A 517 -0.70 15.19 10.34
CA SER A 517 0.06 16.43 10.13
C SER A 517 1.57 16.15 9.96
N GLU A 518 1.92 14.94 9.50
CA GLU A 518 3.32 14.61 9.22
C GLU A 518 3.82 15.41 8.01
N PRO A 519 5.00 16.03 8.09
CA PRO A 519 5.60 16.64 6.91
C PRO A 519 5.86 15.59 5.82
N LEU A 520 5.31 15.84 4.63
CA LEU A 520 5.53 14.95 3.49
C LEU A 520 6.74 15.39 2.66
N THR A 521 7.42 14.44 2.04
CA THR A 521 8.57 14.70 1.17
C THR A 521 8.12 14.83 -0.28
N MET A 522 8.36 16.00 -0.88
CA MET A 522 8.18 16.24 -2.31
C MET A 522 9.45 15.90 -3.05
N VAL A 523 9.30 15.22 -4.19
CA VAL A 523 10.37 14.91 -5.14
C VAL A 523 10.14 15.73 -6.40
N VAL A 524 11.18 16.40 -6.91
CA VAL A 524 11.16 17.18 -8.16
C VAL A 524 12.34 16.75 -9.02
N SER A 525 12.07 16.27 -10.23
CA SER A 525 13.10 15.87 -11.19
C SER A 525 13.97 17.06 -11.62
N LYS A 526 15.29 16.89 -11.67
CA LYS A 526 16.23 17.97 -12.05
C LYS A 526 16.03 18.48 -13.47
N ASN A 527 15.81 17.57 -14.42
CA ASN A 527 15.64 17.93 -15.85
C ASN A 527 16.69 18.94 -16.34
N GLY A 528 17.97 18.71 -15.97
CA GLY A 528 19.10 19.58 -16.35
C GLY A 528 19.28 20.85 -15.53
N LYS A 529 18.52 21.06 -14.45
CA LYS A 529 18.69 22.19 -13.53
C LYS A 529 19.74 21.87 -12.47
N SER A 530 20.52 22.89 -12.08
CA SER A 530 21.53 22.77 -11.04
C SER A 530 20.98 23.03 -9.64
N GLU A 531 19.97 23.88 -9.52
CA GLU A 531 19.36 24.28 -8.25
C GLU A 531 17.88 24.67 -8.43
N ILE A 532 17.12 24.64 -7.34
CA ILE A 532 15.76 25.17 -7.29
C ILE A 532 15.57 25.97 -6.00
N LYS A 533 14.64 26.94 -6.06
CA LYS A 533 14.14 27.66 -4.89
C LYS A 533 12.69 27.26 -4.64
N VAL A 534 12.38 26.86 -3.39
CA VAL A 534 11.05 26.39 -3.01
C VAL A 534 10.48 27.25 -1.90
N ASN A 535 9.24 27.70 -2.09
CA ASN A 535 8.49 28.42 -1.08
C ASN A 535 7.10 27.79 -0.88
N GLN A 536 6.69 27.62 0.37
CA GLN A 536 5.32 27.30 0.75
C GLN A 536 4.72 28.50 1.49
N GLY A 537 3.74 29.15 0.89
CA GLY A 537 3.27 30.45 1.37
C GLY A 537 4.41 31.49 1.41
N LYS A 538 4.73 32.00 2.60
CA LYS A 538 5.84 32.96 2.83
C LYS A 538 7.14 32.26 3.29
N GLN A 539 7.10 30.97 3.61
CA GLN A 539 8.24 30.24 4.12
C GLN A 539 9.07 29.67 2.97
N GLU A 540 10.38 29.90 3.00
CA GLU A 540 11.34 29.21 2.14
C GLU A 540 11.64 27.83 2.73
N LEU A 541 11.54 26.78 1.91
CA LEU A 541 11.79 25.39 2.32
C LEU A 541 13.23 25.00 1.99
N ALA A 542 13.85 24.25 2.90
CA ALA A 542 15.17 23.67 2.66
C ALA A 542 15.08 22.60 1.58
N VAL A 543 15.96 22.69 0.58
CA VAL A 543 16.04 21.75 -0.55
C VAL A 543 17.31 20.93 -0.43
N LYS A 544 17.18 19.60 -0.57
CA LYS A 544 18.30 18.66 -0.66
C LYS A 544 18.46 18.22 -2.11
N ASP A 545 19.71 18.29 -2.61
CA ASP A 545 20.11 17.67 -3.87
C ASP A 545 20.29 16.15 -3.67
N ALA A 546 19.51 15.36 -4.38
CA ALA A 546 19.51 13.90 -4.32
C ALA A 546 19.99 13.26 -5.65
N GLY A 547 20.93 13.91 -6.36
CA GLY A 547 21.54 13.42 -7.59
C GLY A 547 20.76 13.81 -8.84
N ASP A 548 19.82 13.00 -9.29
CA ASP A 548 18.97 13.26 -10.47
C ASP A 548 17.70 14.05 -10.15
N ARG A 549 17.47 14.34 -8.87
CA ARG A 549 16.26 14.99 -8.34
C ARG A 549 16.57 15.91 -7.15
N PHE A 550 15.65 16.78 -6.86
CA PHE A 550 15.58 17.58 -5.63
C PHE A 550 14.51 17.04 -4.72
N ILE A 551 14.74 17.05 -3.40
CA ILE A 551 13.76 16.69 -2.40
C ILE A 551 13.62 17.78 -1.34
N PHE A 552 12.41 17.97 -0.83
CA PHE A 552 12.12 18.88 0.27
C PHE A 552 10.88 18.43 1.05
N SER A 553 10.87 18.73 2.34
CA SER A 553 9.70 18.48 3.19
C SER A 553 8.72 19.65 3.10
N PHE A 554 7.42 19.37 3.10
CA PHE A 554 6.35 20.36 3.06
C PHE A 554 5.21 19.98 4.01
N ASP A 555 4.47 20.98 4.47
CA ASP A 555 3.25 20.79 5.25
C ASP A 555 2.08 20.48 4.29
N PRO A 556 1.41 19.31 4.42
CA PRO A 556 0.30 18.94 3.53
C PRO A 556 -0.90 19.91 3.60
N TYR A 557 -1.02 20.71 4.69
CA TYR A 557 -2.05 21.73 4.89
C TYR A 557 -1.53 23.17 4.72
N GLY A 558 -0.24 23.35 4.51
CA GLY A 558 0.44 24.66 4.45
C GLY A 558 0.15 25.49 3.19
N GLY A 559 -0.77 25.03 2.33
CA GLY A 559 -1.17 25.73 1.11
C GLY A 559 -0.23 25.55 -0.07
N ALA A 560 -0.31 26.44 -1.06
CA ALA A 560 0.38 26.29 -2.32
C ALA A 560 1.92 26.41 -2.19
N ILE A 561 2.61 25.52 -2.92
CA ILE A 561 4.06 25.46 -3.03
C ILE A 561 4.48 26.03 -4.39
N LYS A 562 5.47 26.91 -4.40
CA LYS A 562 6.10 27.43 -5.61
C LYS A 562 7.53 26.89 -5.71
N VAL A 563 7.80 26.17 -6.77
CA VAL A 563 9.14 25.70 -7.14
C VAL A 563 9.63 26.58 -8.30
N SER A 564 10.76 27.26 -8.15
CA SER A 564 11.36 28.12 -9.17
C SER A 564 12.72 27.55 -9.58
N PHE A 565 13.03 27.57 -10.92
CA PHE A 565 14.25 27.06 -11.52
C PHE A 565 15.19 28.19 -11.93
#